data_fde6ba1b11c4dbaff141faa8a8974080
#
_entry.id   fde6ba1b11c4dbaff141faa8a8974080
#
_cell.length_a   1.000
_cell.length_b   1.000
_cell.length_c   1.000
_cell.angle_alpha   90.00
_cell.angle_beta   90.00
_cell.angle_gamma   90.00
#
_symmetry.space_group_name_H-M   'P 1'
#
loop_
_entity.id
_entity.type
_entity.pdbx_description
1 polymer ?
#
loop_
_entity_poly.entity_id
_entity_poly.type
_entity_poly.pdbx_seq_one_letter_code
_entity_poly.pdbx_strand_id
1 'polypeptide(L)'
;MIDLHCDTIMKLIDYPSNGDLYRNTWKIDIEKLQKAHSKVQDFALFINLGDTNDPYGRYEAMRNLCTSQIHHYGEHIQHVLSYQDVESVYETGKIGALMSIEEGGVLGGDLDKLKQAYQDGVRLITLTWNYPNGLGEPHCGEQHKKLTSKGVEFVEAMQDLGIIVDCSHLNDAGTEQLGDILDVPFVASHSNAREVTA
;
A
#
# COMPACT_ATOMS: atom_id res chain seq x y z
N MET A 1 7.87 -16.57 0.70
CA MET A 1 7.72 -15.40 1.59
C MET A 1 6.68 -14.47 0.96
N ILE A 2 5.86 -13.82 1.78
CA ILE A 2 4.99 -12.69 1.39
C ILE A 2 5.52 -11.48 2.14
N ASP A 3 5.80 -10.40 1.42
CA ASP A 3 6.31 -9.14 1.97
C ASP A 3 5.29 -8.04 1.66
N LEU A 4 4.86 -7.32 2.68
CA LEU A 4 3.72 -6.40 2.61
C LEU A 4 4.13 -4.94 2.43
N HIS A 5 5.43 -4.65 2.14
CA HIS A 5 5.82 -3.26 1.89
C HIS A 5 7.14 -3.12 1.14
N CYS A 6 7.16 -2.27 0.10
CA CYS A 6 8.38 -1.67 -0.46
C CYS A 6 8.07 -0.41 -1.26
N ASP A 7 8.98 0.58 -1.24
CA ASP A 7 8.90 1.87 -1.97
C ASP A 7 9.53 1.85 -3.36
N THR A 8 9.65 0.68 -3.97
CA THR A 8 10.38 0.56 -5.24
C THR A 8 9.78 1.45 -6.34
N ILE A 9 8.46 1.56 -6.44
CA ILE A 9 7.79 2.36 -7.49
C ILE A 9 8.13 3.84 -7.36
N MET A 10 8.12 4.40 -6.13
CA MET A 10 8.56 5.77 -5.89
C MET A 10 10.01 5.98 -6.37
N LYS A 11 10.91 5.04 -6.04
CA LYS A 11 12.31 5.13 -6.46
C LYS A 11 12.48 5.08 -7.98
N LEU A 12 11.71 4.26 -8.67
CA LEU A 12 11.76 4.14 -10.14
C LEU A 12 11.28 5.40 -10.85
N ILE A 13 10.23 6.06 -10.33
CA ILE A 13 9.72 7.29 -10.95
C ILE A 13 10.64 8.49 -10.67
N ASP A 14 11.26 8.56 -9.49
CA ASP A 14 12.17 9.67 -9.11
C ASP A 14 13.57 9.54 -9.72
N TYR A 15 14.02 8.32 -9.95
CA TYR A 15 15.37 8.02 -10.43
C TYR A 15 15.37 7.00 -11.58
N PRO A 16 14.78 7.33 -12.74
CA PRO A 16 14.55 6.37 -13.83
C PRO A 16 15.85 5.84 -14.46
N SER A 17 16.98 6.53 -14.27
CA SER A 17 18.30 6.07 -14.74
C SER A 17 18.87 4.89 -13.95
N ASN A 18 18.27 4.54 -12.79
CA ASN A 18 18.79 3.51 -11.90
C ASN A 18 18.21 2.11 -12.16
N GLY A 19 17.52 1.92 -13.27
CA GLY A 19 16.93 0.66 -13.70
C GLY A 19 15.40 0.69 -13.73
N ASP A 20 14.82 -0.49 -13.72
CA ASP A 20 13.37 -0.71 -13.82
C ASP A 20 12.90 -1.74 -12.79
N LEU A 21 11.67 -2.26 -12.94
CA LEU A 21 11.15 -3.26 -12.00
C LEU A 21 11.86 -4.61 -12.13
N TYR A 22 12.43 -4.95 -13.30
CA TYR A 22 13.14 -6.21 -13.48
C TYR A 22 14.50 -6.20 -12.81
N ARG A 23 15.28 -5.11 -13.00
CA ARG A 23 16.61 -4.93 -12.39
C ARG A 23 16.85 -3.45 -12.07
N ASN A 24 17.18 -3.16 -10.83
CA ASN A 24 17.52 -1.82 -10.38
C ASN A 24 18.61 -1.83 -9.30
N THR A 25 19.08 -0.63 -8.94
CA THR A 25 20.11 -0.46 -7.91
C THR A 25 19.52 -0.42 -6.48
N TRP A 26 18.20 -0.51 -6.32
CA TRP A 26 17.50 -0.48 -5.03
C TRP A 26 17.43 -1.88 -4.38
N LYS A 27 16.67 -2.01 -3.29
CA LYS A 27 16.59 -3.24 -2.50
C LYS A 27 15.72 -4.31 -3.14
N ILE A 28 14.64 -3.91 -3.81
CA ILE A 28 13.64 -4.81 -4.39
C ILE A 28 13.58 -4.63 -5.91
N ASP A 29 13.68 -5.74 -6.63
CA ASP A 29 13.39 -5.92 -8.04
C ASP A 29 13.05 -7.39 -8.32
N ILE A 30 12.55 -7.69 -9.53
CA ILE A 30 12.13 -9.04 -9.90
C ILE A 30 13.27 -10.05 -9.76
N GLU A 31 14.50 -9.74 -10.20
CA GLU A 31 15.63 -10.67 -10.07
C GLU A 31 15.96 -11.00 -8.59
N LYS A 32 15.91 -10.00 -7.71
CA LYS A 32 16.16 -10.20 -6.28
C LYS A 32 15.05 -11.01 -5.62
N LEU A 33 13.78 -10.72 -5.97
CA LEU A 33 12.62 -11.47 -5.49
C LEU A 33 12.67 -12.93 -5.94
N GLN A 34 13.07 -13.21 -7.18
CA GLN A 34 13.27 -14.57 -7.67
C GLN A 34 14.37 -15.30 -6.89
N LYS A 35 15.53 -14.66 -6.68
CA LYS A 35 16.64 -15.20 -5.87
C LYS A 35 16.24 -15.46 -4.42
N ALA A 36 15.37 -14.64 -3.86
CA ALA A 36 14.84 -14.78 -2.50
C ALA A 36 13.68 -15.80 -2.41
N HIS A 37 13.25 -16.39 -3.52
CA HIS A 37 12.06 -17.25 -3.61
C HIS A 37 10.80 -16.57 -3.03
N SER A 38 10.71 -15.25 -3.17
CA SER A 38 9.51 -14.50 -2.76
C SER A 38 8.32 -14.92 -3.61
N LYS A 39 7.13 -14.95 -2.99
CA LYS A 39 5.89 -15.32 -3.68
C LYS A 39 5.03 -14.10 -3.96
N VAL A 40 4.87 -13.23 -2.98
CA VAL A 40 4.10 -11.98 -3.14
C VAL A 40 4.93 -10.84 -2.58
N GLN A 41 4.96 -9.74 -3.29
CA GLN A 41 5.52 -8.47 -2.86
C GLN A 41 4.46 -7.38 -2.99
N ASP A 42 4.25 -6.61 -1.94
CA ASP A 42 3.50 -5.36 -2.02
C ASP A 42 4.39 -4.22 -2.52
N PHE A 43 3.89 -3.52 -3.51
CA PHE A 43 4.50 -2.32 -4.08
C PHE A 43 3.68 -1.11 -3.65
N ALA A 44 4.16 -0.43 -2.63
CA ALA A 44 3.53 0.76 -2.11
C ALA A 44 3.69 1.95 -3.07
N LEU A 45 2.58 2.61 -3.35
CA LEU A 45 2.56 3.91 -4.00
C LEU A 45 2.64 4.95 -2.88
N PHE A 46 3.87 5.29 -2.48
CA PHE A 46 4.12 6.24 -1.40
C PHE A 46 4.05 7.68 -1.88
N ILE A 47 3.21 8.47 -1.26
CA ILE A 47 3.06 9.90 -1.55
C ILE A 47 3.18 10.71 -0.25
N ASN A 48 4.27 11.47 -0.10
CA ASN A 48 4.33 12.49 0.94
C ASN A 48 3.47 13.70 0.51
N LEU A 49 2.36 13.92 1.22
CA LEU A 49 1.43 15.01 0.89
C LEU A 49 2.08 16.41 0.95
N GLY A 50 3.14 16.57 1.74
CA GLY A 50 3.88 17.83 1.87
C GLY A 50 4.87 18.11 0.73
N ASP A 51 5.24 17.12 -0.08
CA ASP A 51 6.30 17.23 -1.08
C ASP A 51 5.79 17.58 -2.49
N THR A 52 4.48 17.63 -2.68
CA THR A 52 3.89 17.89 -4.00
C THR A 52 2.63 18.75 -3.90
N ASN A 53 2.43 19.61 -4.89
CA ASN A 53 1.21 20.42 -5.04
C ASN A 53 0.05 19.63 -5.68
N ASP A 54 0.33 18.44 -6.22
CA ASP A 54 -0.65 17.54 -6.83
C ASP A 54 -0.43 16.09 -6.36
N PRO A 55 -0.81 15.77 -5.11
CA PRO A 55 -0.64 14.41 -4.57
C PRO A 55 -1.39 13.35 -5.37
N TYR A 56 -2.60 13.68 -5.85
CA TYR A 56 -3.40 12.72 -6.60
C TYR A 56 -2.81 12.43 -7.99
N GLY A 57 -2.34 13.44 -8.71
CA GLY A 57 -1.62 13.24 -9.97
C GLY A 57 -0.32 12.45 -9.78
N ARG A 58 0.37 12.65 -8.62
CA ARG A 58 1.53 11.82 -8.25
C ARG A 58 1.15 10.36 -8.07
N TYR A 59 0.04 10.08 -7.37
CA TYR A 59 -0.52 8.72 -7.23
C TYR A 59 -0.80 8.10 -8.61
N GLU A 60 -1.51 8.81 -9.49
CA GLU A 60 -1.84 8.31 -10.84
C GLU A 60 -0.59 7.99 -11.65
N ALA A 61 0.45 8.83 -11.58
CA ALA A 61 1.71 8.60 -12.27
C ALA A 61 2.41 7.32 -11.76
N MET A 62 2.47 7.12 -10.44
CA MET A 62 3.06 5.92 -9.83
C MET A 62 2.25 4.67 -10.14
N ARG A 63 0.92 4.73 -10.08
CA ARG A 63 0.00 3.65 -10.45
C ARG A 63 0.23 3.23 -11.91
N ASN A 64 0.29 4.21 -12.83
CA ASN A 64 0.54 3.94 -14.24
C ASN A 64 1.91 3.27 -14.46
N LEU A 65 2.96 3.75 -13.78
CA LEU A 65 4.28 3.14 -13.84
C LEU A 65 4.24 1.70 -13.33
N CYS A 66 3.67 1.46 -12.15
CA CYS A 66 3.55 0.14 -11.53
C CYS A 66 2.85 -0.84 -12.47
N THR A 67 1.67 -0.47 -12.96
CA THR A 67 0.86 -1.30 -13.87
C THR A 67 1.60 -1.60 -15.17
N SER A 68 2.25 -0.60 -15.78
CA SER A 68 3.01 -0.77 -17.01
C SER A 68 4.20 -1.71 -16.84
N GLN A 69 4.92 -1.61 -15.73
CA GLN A 69 6.06 -2.49 -15.41
C GLN A 69 5.61 -3.94 -15.16
N ILE A 70 4.54 -4.15 -14.40
CA ILE A 70 3.98 -5.48 -14.16
C ILE A 70 3.52 -6.11 -15.49
N HIS A 71 2.86 -5.35 -16.35
CA HIS A 71 2.43 -5.82 -17.66
C HIS A 71 3.64 -6.14 -18.55
N HIS A 72 4.66 -5.29 -18.59
CA HIS A 72 5.87 -5.47 -19.41
C HIS A 72 6.63 -6.76 -19.03
N TYR A 73 6.70 -7.05 -17.74
CA TYR A 73 7.41 -8.23 -17.23
C TYR A 73 6.45 -9.39 -16.86
N GLY A 74 5.31 -9.50 -17.53
CA GLY A 74 4.25 -10.46 -17.25
C GLY A 74 4.66 -11.95 -17.28
N GLU A 75 5.81 -12.29 -17.86
CA GLU A 75 6.40 -13.64 -17.78
C GLU A 75 6.95 -13.96 -16.37
N HIS A 76 7.28 -12.94 -15.56
CA HIS A 76 7.95 -13.08 -14.27
C HIS A 76 7.07 -12.67 -13.09
N ILE A 77 6.15 -11.74 -13.31
CA ILE A 77 5.33 -11.11 -12.27
C ILE A 77 3.89 -10.96 -12.76
N GLN A 78 2.93 -11.03 -11.84
CA GLN A 78 1.51 -10.83 -12.15
C GLN A 78 0.82 -10.04 -11.04
N HIS A 79 -0.21 -9.25 -11.36
CA HIS A 79 -1.04 -8.59 -10.35
C HIS A 79 -1.73 -9.62 -9.47
N VAL A 80 -1.84 -9.30 -8.18
CA VAL A 80 -2.66 -10.00 -7.19
C VAL A 80 -3.84 -9.10 -6.85
N LEU A 81 -5.02 -9.48 -7.31
CA LEU A 81 -6.28 -8.76 -7.11
C LEU A 81 -7.26 -9.55 -6.23
N SER A 82 -6.97 -10.84 -6.01
CA SER A 82 -7.81 -11.77 -5.26
C SER A 82 -6.98 -12.88 -4.62
N TYR A 83 -7.61 -13.65 -3.71
CA TYR A 83 -6.98 -14.85 -3.14
C TYR A 83 -6.61 -15.89 -4.22
N GLN A 84 -7.44 -16.04 -5.25
CA GLN A 84 -7.17 -16.96 -6.37
C GLN A 84 -5.91 -16.58 -7.14
N ASP A 85 -5.60 -15.28 -7.24
CA ASP A 85 -4.34 -14.84 -7.86
C ASP A 85 -3.12 -15.22 -7.02
N VAL A 86 -3.24 -15.20 -5.69
CA VAL A 86 -2.19 -15.71 -4.79
C VAL A 86 -1.96 -17.21 -5.02
N GLU A 87 -3.02 -18.00 -5.12
CA GLU A 87 -2.90 -19.44 -5.43
C GLU A 87 -2.22 -19.66 -6.79
N SER A 88 -2.64 -18.90 -7.83
CA SER A 88 -2.04 -18.94 -9.16
C SER A 88 -0.54 -18.63 -9.15
N VAL A 89 -0.06 -17.75 -8.29
CA VAL A 89 1.38 -17.47 -8.10
C VAL A 89 2.16 -18.72 -7.69
N TYR A 90 1.59 -19.56 -6.83
CA TYR A 90 2.24 -20.81 -6.42
C TYR A 90 2.29 -21.84 -7.55
N GLU A 91 1.28 -21.87 -8.39
CA GLU A 91 1.17 -22.79 -9.54
C GLU A 91 2.08 -22.36 -10.70
N THR A 92 2.06 -21.08 -11.05
CA THR A 92 2.79 -20.54 -12.21
C THR A 92 4.27 -20.29 -11.94
N GLY A 93 4.65 -20.17 -10.65
CA GLY A 93 6.01 -19.83 -10.25
C GLY A 93 6.37 -18.35 -10.47
N LYS A 94 5.43 -17.52 -10.90
CA LYS A 94 5.59 -16.06 -10.99
C LYS A 94 5.67 -15.42 -9.61
N ILE A 95 6.00 -14.14 -9.56
CA ILE A 95 5.89 -13.30 -8.38
C ILE A 95 4.52 -12.63 -8.43
N GLY A 96 3.80 -12.62 -7.30
CA GLY A 96 2.60 -11.81 -7.14
C GLY A 96 2.95 -10.37 -6.78
N ALA A 97 2.40 -9.42 -7.51
CA ALA A 97 2.48 -8.00 -7.20
C ALA A 97 1.15 -7.54 -6.57
N LEU A 98 1.16 -7.29 -5.28
CA LEU A 98 0.11 -6.53 -4.61
C LEU A 98 0.42 -5.04 -4.82
N MET A 99 -0.59 -4.21 -4.99
CA MET A 99 -0.43 -2.76 -5.12
C MET A 99 -1.16 -2.06 -3.98
N SER A 100 -0.44 -1.23 -3.24
CA SER A 100 -0.99 -0.46 -2.13
C SER A 100 -0.82 1.04 -2.32
N ILE A 101 -1.58 1.82 -1.54
CA ILE A 101 -1.38 3.25 -1.36
C ILE A 101 -0.80 3.46 0.04
N GLU A 102 0.37 4.07 0.12
CA GLU A 102 0.88 4.61 1.37
C GLU A 102 0.73 6.13 1.37
N GLU A 103 0.01 6.59 2.29
CA GLU A 103 -0.68 7.81 2.61
C GLU A 103 -2.08 7.86 1.98
N GLY A 104 -3.05 7.19 2.63
CA GLY A 104 -4.47 7.16 2.22
C GLY A 104 -5.12 8.54 2.10
N GLY A 105 -4.57 9.53 2.79
CA GLY A 105 -4.98 10.94 2.67
C GLY A 105 -4.87 11.49 1.25
N VAL A 106 -4.11 10.88 0.36
CA VAL A 106 -4.02 11.26 -1.06
C VAL A 106 -5.37 11.19 -1.77
N LEU A 107 -6.25 10.29 -1.33
CA LEU A 107 -7.62 10.18 -1.84
C LEU A 107 -8.58 11.22 -1.24
N GLY A 108 -8.14 11.98 -0.21
CA GLY A 108 -8.92 13.06 0.41
C GLY A 108 -10.17 12.58 1.17
N GLY A 109 -10.30 11.28 1.44
CA GLY A 109 -11.52 10.67 1.97
C GLY A 109 -12.68 10.70 0.98
N ASP A 110 -12.40 10.76 -0.31
CA ASP A 110 -13.36 10.73 -1.41
C ASP A 110 -13.64 9.27 -1.80
N LEU A 111 -14.89 8.83 -1.60
CA LEU A 111 -15.30 7.45 -1.84
C LEU A 111 -15.33 7.07 -3.34
N ASP A 112 -15.49 8.03 -4.23
CA ASP A 112 -15.42 7.74 -5.67
C ASP A 112 -13.97 7.51 -6.10
N LYS A 113 -13.02 8.27 -5.54
CA LYS A 113 -11.58 8.01 -5.71
C LYS A 113 -11.16 6.67 -5.09
N LEU A 114 -11.74 6.28 -3.95
CA LEU A 114 -11.51 4.98 -3.34
C LEU A 114 -11.98 3.84 -4.25
N LYS A 115 -13.19 3.95 -4.82
CA LYS A 115 -13.70 2.98 -5.79
C LYS A 115 -12.82 2.91 -7.04
N GLN A 116 -12.34 4.07 -7.52
CA GLN A 116 -11.42 4.11 -8.66
C GLN A 116 -10.09 3.41 -8.33
N ALA A 117 -9.52 3.66 -7.15
CA ALA A 117 -8.30 2.98 -6.70
C ALA A 117 -8.48 1.45 -6.66
N TYR A 118 -9.64 0.96 -6.17
CA TYR A 118 -9.97 -0.46 -6.23
C TYR A 118 -10.03 -1.01 -7.67
N GLN A 119 -10.67 -0.27 -8.59
CA GLN A 119 -10.75 -0.64 -10.01
C GLN A 119 -9.36 -0.64 -10.68
N ASP A 120 -8.49 0.26 -10.25
CA ASP A 120 -7.09 0.36 -10.69
C ASP A 120 -6.20 -0.78 -10.15
N GLY A 121 -6.72 -1.61 -9.25
CA GLY A 121 -6.03 -2.78 -8.70
C GLY A 121 -5.40 -2.60 -7.33
N VAL A 122 -5.64 -1.49 -6.65
CA VAL A 122 -5.23 -1.30 -5.24
C VAL A 122 -6.00 -2.25 -4.34
N ARG A 123 -5.31 -2.96 -3.44
CA ARG A 123 -5.89 -3.91 -2.49
C ARG A 123 -5.50 -3.71 -1.04
N LEU A 124 -4.62 -2.74 -0.77
CA LEU A 124 -4.20 -2.36 0.57
C LEU A 124 -4.03 -0.85 0.63
N ILE A 125 -4.45 -0.21 1.73
CA ILE A 125 -4.23 1.22 1.94
C ILE A 125 -3.78 1.45 3.38
N THR A 126 -2.61 2.09 3.54
CA THR A 126 -2.11 2.63 4.80
C THR A 126 -2.79 3.98 5.06
N LEU A 127 -3.51 4.11 6.17
CA LEU A 127 -4.42 5.25 6.40
C LEU A 127 -3.69 6.58 6.56
N THR A 128 -2.56 6.58 7.26
CA THR A 128 -1.73 7.77 7.52
C THR A 128 -0.27 7.45 7.29
N TRP A 129 0.51 8.44 6.92
CA TRP A 129 1.97 8.38 7.07
C TRP A 129 2.38 9.13 8.36
N ASN A 130 3.35 10.03 8.30
CA ASN A 130 3.90 10.71 9.49
C ASN A 130 3.23 12.06 9.83
N TYR A 131 2.16 12.43 9.12
CA TYR A 131 1.43 13.68 9.35
C TYR A 131 -0.07 13.41 9.49
N PRO A 132 -0.79 14.20 10.33
CA PRO A 132 -2.24 14.15 10.36
C PRO A 132 -2.84 14.42 8.98
N ASN A 133 -3.86 13.66 8.63
CA ASN A 133 -4.61 13.87 7.39
C ASN A 133 -6.12 13.86 7.66
N GLY A 134 -6.93 13.88 6.60
CA GLY A 134 -8.39 13.88 6.72
C GLY A 134 -9.00 12.60 7.28
N LEU A 135 -8.22 11.51 7.44
CA LEU A 135 -8.69 10.21 7.92
C LEU A 135 -8.36 10.00 9.40
N GLY A 136 -7.17 10.42 9.85
CA GLY A 136 -6.73 10.16 11.22
C GLY A 136 -5.40 10.82 11.59
N GLU A 137 -4.87 10.41 12.73
CA GLU A 137 -3.62 10.87 13.33
C GLU A 137 -2.53 9.81 13.20
N PRO A 138 -1.29 10.19 12.87
CA PRO A 138 -0.18 9.24 12.80
C PRO A 138 0.34 8.88 14.20
N HIS A 139 1.17 7.84 14.27
CA HIS A 139 1.82 7.38 15.50
C HIS A 139 2.67 8.45 16.20
N CYS A 140 3.20 9.43 15.47
CA CYS A 140 3.96 10.57 16.03
C CYS A 140 3.08 11.77 16.36
N GLY A 141 1.76 11.70 16.13
CA GLY A 141 0.77 12.73 16.44
C GLY A 141 0.11 12.57 17.81
N GLU A 142 -1.14 13.01 17.90
CA GLU A 142 -1.92 12.97 19.15
C GLU A 142 -2.46 11.56 19.40
N GLN A 143 -1.86 10.82 20.35
CA GLN A 143 -2.11 9.40 20.58
C GLN A 143 -3.55 9.06 21.03
N HIS A 144 -4.28 10.00 21.60
CA HIS A 144 -5.65 9.81 22.09
C HIS A 144 -6.75 10.11 21.06
N LYS A 145 -6.39 10.71 19.92
CA LYS A 145 -7.33 11.01 18.86
C LYS A 145 -7.65 9.76 18.05
N LYS A 146 -8.92 9.48 17.94
CA LYS A 146 -9.46 8.44 17.07
C LYS A 146 -9.47 8.90 15.60
N LEU A 147 -9.86 7.99 14.70
CA LEU A 147 -10.15 8.34 13.31
C LEU A 147 -11.17 9.47 13.25
N THR A 148 -11.08 10.30 12.23
CA THR A 148 -12.12 11.32 11.96
C THR A 148 -13.41 10.61 11.53
N SER A 149 -14.55 11.31 11.56
CA SER A 149 -15.81 10.74 11.03
C SER A 149 -15.67 10.33 9.57
N LYS A 150 -14.90 11.09 8.77
CA LYS A 150 -14.56 10.76 7.38
C LYS A 150 -13.64 9.53 7.31
N GLY A 151 -12.71 9.39 8.26
CA GLY A 151 -11.84 8.22 8.35
C GLY A 151 -12.61 6.94 8.65
N VAL A 152 -13.62 7.00 9.53
CA VAL A 152 -14.50 5.86 9.82
C VAL A 152 -15.28 5.46 8.56
N GLU A 153 -15.95 6.41 7.90
CA GLU A 153 -16.71 6.17 6.66
C GLU A 153 -15.80 5.58 5.55
N PHE A 154 -14.57 6.07 5.46
CA PHE A 154 -13.60 5.60 4.48
C PHE A 154 -13.15 4.15 4.76
N VAL A 155 -12.90 3.81 6.02
CA VAL A 155 -12.51 2.44 6.45
C VAL A 155 -13.65 1.45 6.24
N GLU A 156 -14.90 1.83 6.58
CA GLU A 156 -16.09 1.01 6.30
C GLU A 156 -16.23 0.75 4.78
N ALA A 157 -16.05 1.77 3.95
CA ALA A 157 -16.08 1.62 2.49
C ALA A 157 -14.92 0.76 1.95
N MET A 158 -13.73 0.81 2.57
CA MET A 158 -12.62 -0.10 2.25
C MET A 158 -13.03 -1.57 2.51
N GLN A 159 -13.62 -1.85 3.68
CA GLN A 159 -14.12 -3.19 4.02
C GLN A 159 -15.14 -3.68 2.99
N ASP A 160 -16.11 -2.86 2.63
CA ASP A 160 -17.16 -3.21 1.64
C ASP A 160 -16.58 -3.52 0.26
N LEU A 161 -15.52 -2.83 -0.14
CA LEU A 161 -14.82 -3.08 -1.40
C LEU A 161 -13.85 -4.27 -1.33
N GLY A 162 -13.47 -4.74 -0.13
CA GLY A 162 -12.44 -5.77 0.04
C GLY A 162 -11.00 -5.20 -0.09
N ILE A 163 -10.80 -3.92 0.22
CA ILE A 163 -9.48 -3.31 0.37
C ILE A 163 -9.00 -3.55 1.80
N ILE A 164 -7.80 -4.09 1.96
CA ILE A 164 -7.18 -4.35 3.26
C ILE A 164 -6.78 -3.02 3.90
N VAL A 165 -7.19 -2.80 5.15
CA VAL A 165 -6.75 -1.65 5.94
C VAL A 165 -5.39 -1.95 6.55
N ASP A 166 -4.44 -1.03 6.38
CA ASP A 166 -3.12 -1.08 7.00
C ASP A 166 -3.01 0.00 8.09
N CYS A 167 -2.73 -0.45 9.32
CA CYS A 167 -2.56 0.43 10.48
C CYS A 167 -1.10 0.87 10.69
N SER A 168 -0.17 0.50 9.81
CA SER A 168 1.19 1.05 9.87
C SER A 168 1.12 2.57 9.86
N HIS A 169 1.97 3.22 10.64
CA HIS A 169 1.96 4.67 10.88
C HIS A 169 0.75 5.24 11.64
N LEU A 170 -0.34 4.51 11.85
CA LEU A 170 -1.48 5.00 12.61
C LEU A 170 -1.16 5.07 14.11
N ASN A 171 -1.78 6.01 14.83
CA ASN A 171 -1.66 6.11 16.29
C ASN A 171 -2.43 4.99 17.01
N ASP A 172 -2.20 4.87 18.35
CA ASP A 172 -2.80 3.81 19.16
C ASP A 172 -4.32 3.86 19.16
N ALA A 173 -4.92 5.03 19.42
CA ALA A 173 -6.37 5.18 19.51
C ALA A 173 -7.07 4.89 18.17
N GLY A 174 -6.45 5.24 17.05
CA GLY A 174 -6.94 4.88 15.72
C GLY A 174 -6.85 3.37 15.47
N THR A 175 -5.73 2.75 15.84
CA THR A 175 -5.53 1.29 15.68
C THR A 175 -6.52 0.49 16.54
N GLU A 176 -6.73 0.88 17.81
CA GLU A 176 -7.73 0.26 18.67
C GLU A 176 -9.15 0.40 18.07
N GLN A 177 -9.46 1.60 17.54
CA GLN A 177 -10.77 1.83 16.91
C GLN A 177 -10.99 0.97 15.66
N LEU A 178 -9.96 0.65 14.86
CA LEU A 178 -10.10 -0.28 13.74
C LEU A 178 -10.59 -1.65 14.22
N GLY A 179 -10.11 -2.13 15.37
CA GLY A 179 -10.59 -3.36 15.98
C GLY A 179 -12.05 -3.33 16.44
N ASP A 180 -12.59 -2.12 16.71
CA ASP A 180 -13.98 -1.93 17.11
C ASP A 180 -14.94 -1.85 15.90
N ILE A 181 -14.48 -1.36 14.74
CA ILE A 181 -15.34 -1.05 13.59
C ILE A 181 -15.23 -2.05 12.43
N LEU A 182 -14.12 -2.80 12.34
CA LEU A 182 -13.91 -3.76 11.26
C LEU A 182 -14.39 -5.16 11.65
N ASP A 183 -15.19 -5.79 10.78
CA ASP A 183 -15.59 -7.19 10.89
C ASP A 183 -14.58 -8.15 10.21
N VAL A 184 -13.56 -7.61 9.53
CA VAL A 184 -12.54 -8.34 8.80
C VAL A 184 -11.13 -8.02 9.36
N PRO A 185 -10.14 -8.90 9.15
CA PRO A 185 -8.77 -8.62 9.58
C PRO A 185 -8.18 -7.39 8.87
N PHE A 186 -7.40 -6.62 9.61
CA PHE A 186 -6.51 -5.58 9.08
C PHE A 186 -5.04 -5.95 9.34
N VAL A 187 -4.10 -5.23 8.78
CA VAL A 187 -2.67 -5.55 8.86
C VAL A 187 -1.85 -4.40 9.43
N ALA A 188 -0.65 -4.72 9.89
CA ALA A 188 0.44 -3.79 10.13
C ALA A 188 1.57 -4.20 9.18
N SER A 189 1.59 -3.64 7.97
CA SER A 189 2.44 -4.09 6.86
C SER A 189 3.93 -3.96 7.17
N HIS A 190 4.34 -2.91 7.91
CA HIS A 190 5.73 -2.58 8.22
C HIS A 190 5.88 -1.90 9.60
N SER A 191 5.36 -2.53 10.64
CA SER A 191 5.42 -2.04 12.03
C SER A 191 6.20 -2.99 12.92
N ASN A 192 6.81 -2.45 13.98
CA ASN A 192 7.44 -3.23 15.04
C ASN A 192 6.48 -3.44 16.23
N ALA A 193 6.69 -4.54 16.95
CA ALA A 193 6.03 -4.71 18.24
C ALA A 193 6.59 -3.72 19.25
N ARG A 194 5.71 -3.09 20.06
CA ARG A 194 6.09 -2.09 21.07
C ARG A 194 7.13 -2.62 22.08
N GLU A 195 7.06 -3.89 22.42
CA GLU A 195 8.01 -4.55 23.33
C GLU A 195 9.43 -4.66 22.75
N VAL A 196 9.58 -4.53 21.43
CA VAL A 196 10.89 -4.63 20.74
C VAL A 196 11.51 -3.25 20.52
N THR A 197 10.66 -2.24 20.30
CA THR A 197 11.07 -0.84 20.07
C THR A 197 10.23 0.07 20.96
N ALA A 198 10.75 0.40 22.14
CA ALA A 198 10.15 1.34 23.08
C ALA A 198 10.52 2.78 22.71
#